data_7cc906594792e058a4aa78c1be325ff8
#
_entry.id   7cc906594792e058a4aa78c1be325ff8
#
_cell.length_a   1.000
_cell.length_b   1.000
_cell.length_c   1.000
_cell.angle_alpha   90.00
_cell.angle_beta   90.00
_cell.angle_gamma   90.00
#
_symmetry.space_group_name_H-M   'P 1'
#
loop_
_entity.id
_entity.type
_entity.pdbx_description
1 polymer ?
#
loop_
_entity_poly.entity_id
_entity_poly.type
_entity_poly.pdbx_seq_one_letter_code
_entity_poly.pdbx_strand_id
1 'polypeptide(L)'
;MRRFWIALAALCVAFCLVSPPQARAAGADEYRIEVDIANQIATVYRRSDGSVARQMVCSTGANGTTPRGTFRLQKSRAADRSEWYFIGQYQCYVKYPTRIQGSILFHSLPYADKDMDTVDPQAVSQLLEGERASHGCVRLQWQDAQWIAENCPDGTETRIFTGARDGRALRQLLLEGSYTAADGADYEAFTEPLRDAENGALGRGDAGEDVLALQNRLGLMGYFEGPLTGEYDTATAVAVMRWQSAQGLSPTGFITPTQVGRIMAE
;
A
#
# COMPACT_ATOMS: atom_id res chain seq x y z
N MET A 1 13.76 79.69 -12.57
CA MET A 1 13.79 78.32 -13.05
C MET A 1 14.25 77.41 -11.92
N ARG A 2 13.31 76.80 -11.21
CA ARG A 2 13.58 75.86 -10.09
C ARG A 2 13.45 74.45 -10.60
N ARG A 3 14.53 73.73 -10.58
CA ARG A 3 14.56 72.30 -10.91
C ARG A 3 14.17 71.44 -9.72
N PHE A 4 13.02 70.76 -9.79
CA PHE A 4 12.61 69.75 -8.84
C PHE A 4 13.29 68.42 -9.17
N TRP A 5 14.04 67.89 -8.22
CA TRP A 5 14.55 66.51 -8.25
C TRP A 5 13.55 65.62 -7.53
N ILE A 6 12.95 64.69 -8.28
CA ILE A 6 12.13 63.63 -7.68
C ILE A 6 13.07 62.46 -7.40
N ALA A 7 13.32 62.20 -6.15
CA ALA A 7 14.05 61.01 -5.72
C ALA A 7 13.11 59.79 -5.76
N LEU A 8 13.37 58.83 -6.67
CA LEU A 8 12.66 57.58 -6.72
C LEU A 8 13.29 56.63 -5.67
N ALA A 9 12.59 56.38 -4.55
CA ALA A 9 13.00 55.40 -3.56
C ALA A 9 12.60 54.00 -4.07
N ALA A 10 13.58 53.21 -4.50
CA ALA A 10 13.37 51.79 -4.85
C ALA A 10 13.17 50.97 -3.56
N LEU A 11 11.95 50.53 -3.34
CA LEU A 11 11.59 49.62 -2.27
C LEU A 11 12.00 48.18 -2.68
N CYS A 12 13.17 47.71 -2.23
CA CYS A 12 13.57 46.33 -2.37
C CYS A 12 12.75 45.45 -1.41
N VAL A 13 11.70 44.83 -1.93
CA VAL A 13 11.00 43.75 -1.20
C VAL A 13 11.88 42.52 -1.25
N ALA A 14 12.57 42.21 -0.15
CA ALA A 14 13.28 40.97 0.02
C ALA A 14 12.25 39.81 0.11
N PHE A 15 12.07 39.10 -0.99
CA PHE A 15 11.32 37.84 -1.00
C PHE A 15 12.17 36.79 -0.27
N CYS A 16 11.90 36.58 1.01
CA CYS A 16 12.42 35.40 1.72
C CYS A 16 11.83 34.18 1.06
N LEU A 17 12.59 33.53 0.16
CA LEU A 17 12.31 32.19 -0.32
C LEU A 17 12.43 31.25 0.88
N VAL A 18 11.32 31.01 1.56
CA VAL A 18 11.22 29.91 2.50
C VAL A 18 11.27 28.65 1.64
N SER A 19 12.45 28.02 1.57
CA SER A 19 12.59 26.72 0.96
C SER A 19 11.64 25.76 1.68
N PRO A 20 10.86 24.94 0.96
CA PRO A 20 10.04 23.92 1.61
C PRO A 20 10.97 23.02 2.46
N PRO A 21 10.52 22.57 3.62
CA PRO A 21 11.32 21.69 4.45
C PRO A 21 11.72 20.48 3.60
N GLN A 22 13.02 20.31 3.37
CA GLN A 22 13.53 19.11 2.75
C GLN A 22 13.13 17.96 3.66
N ALA A 23 12.37 17.00 3.12
CA ALA A 23 12.07 15.76 3.82
C ALA A 23 13.41 15.14 4.25
N ARG A 24 13.68 15.17 5.55
CA ARG A 24 14.87 14.55 6.13
C ARG A 24 14.71 13.05 5.93
N ALA A 25 15.69 12.40 5.30
CA ALA A 25 15.69 10.95 5.21
C ALA A 25 15.53 10.37 6.62
N ALA A 26 14.54 9.51 6.82
CA ALA A 26 14.29 8.87 8.10
C ALA A 26 15.54 8.13 8.58
N GLY A 27 15.89 8.27 9.85
CA GLY A 27 16.97 7.50 10.47
C GLY A 27 16.51 6.08 10.80
N ALA A 28 17.43 5.11 10.89
CA ALA A 28 17.12 3.72 11.24
C ALA A 28 16.38 3.59 12.59
N ASP A 29 16.52 4.57 13.47
CA ASP A 29 15.88 4.61 14.78
C ASP A 29 14.56 5.40 14.80
N GLU A 30 14.08 5.90 13.66
CA GLU A 30 12.82 6.64 13.58
C GLU A 30 11.63 5.71 13.66
N TYR A 31 11.73 4.53 13.03
CA TYR A 31 10.66 3.54 12.96
C TYR A 31 11.10 2.17 13.50
N ARG A 32 10.11 1.37 13.89
CA ARG A 32 10.21 -0.08 14.04
C ARG A 32 9.03 -0.74 13.33
N ILE A 33 9.26 -1.93 12.78
CA ILE A 33 8.25 -2.69 12.05
C ILE A 33 7.89 -3.92 12.87
N GLU A 34 6.60 -4.22 12.98
CA GLU A 34 6.09 -5.46 13.56
C GLU A 34 5.25 -6.21 12.53
N VAL A 35 5.55 -7.48 12.29
CA VAL A 35 4.78 -8.35 11.40
C VAL A 35 4.10 -9.42 12.22
N ASP A 36 2.78 -9.36 12.28
CA ASP A 36 1.94 -10.37 12.95
C ASP A 36 1.51 -11.43 11.93
N ILE A 37 2.16 -12.60 12.01
CA ILE A 37 1.88 -13.73 11.12
C ILE A 37 0.47 -14.31 11.37
N ALA A 38 -0.07 -14.24 12.60
CA ALA A 38 -1.40 -14.78 12.86
C ALA A 38 -2.49 -14.00 12.13
N ASN A 39 -2.34 -12.67 12.10
CA ASN A 39 -3.33 -11.76 11.56
C ASN A 39 -3.00 -11.27 10.14
N GLN A 40 -1.80 -11.60 9.62
CA GLN A 40 -1.31 -11.15 8.32
C GLN A 40 -1.35 -9.62 8.20
N ILE A 41 -0.81 -8.95 9.22
CA ILE A 41 -0.74 -7.48 9.34
C ILE A 41 0.72 -7.10 9.63
N ALA A 42 1.22 -6.10 8.91
CA ALA A 42 2.44 -5.42 9.25
C ALA A 42 2.13 -4.02 9.78
N THR A 43 2.74 -3.63 10.89
CA THR A 43 2.56 -2.33 11.53
C THR A 43 3.91 -1.64 11.67
N VAL A 44 3.99 -0.40 11.25
CA VAL A 44 5.14 0.47 11.48
C VAL A 44 4.79 1.45 12.58
N TYR A 45 5.63 1.51 13.60
CA TYR A 45 5.49 2.42 14.73
C TYR A 45 6.58 3.48 14.69
N ARG A 46 6.24 4.70 15.08
CA ARG A 46 7.23 5.72 15.44
C ARG A 46 7.89 5.34 16.76
N ARG A 47 9.21 5.39 16.81
CA ARG A 47 9.92 5.11 18.06
C ARG A 47 9.83 6.26 19.07
N SER A 48 9.57 7.47 18.61
CA SER A 48 9.52 8.67 19.44
C SER A 48 8.40 8.61 20.49
N ASP A 49 7.24 8.11 20.13
CA ASP A 49 6.03 8.12 20.95
C ASP A 49 5.24 6.78 20.94
N GLY A 50 5.69 5.82 20.14
CA GLY A 50 5.03 4.53 19.99
C GLY A 50 3.76 4.58 19.11
N SER A 51 3.43 5.72 18.53
CA SER A 51 2.25 5.84 17.66
C SER A 51 2.41 5.02 16.39
N VAL A 52 1.29 4.64 15.79
CA VAL A 52 1.27 3.95 14.49
C VAL A 52 1.58 4.95 13.39
N ALA A 53 2.63 4.68 12.63
CA ALA A 53 2.97 5.44 11.43
C ALA A 53 2.28 4.87 10.18
N ARG A 54 2.16 3.53 10.11
CA ARG A 54 1.49 2.84 9.00
C ARG A 54 1.08 1.44 9.44
N GLN A 55 -0.10 0.99 8.99
CA GLN A 55 -0.51 -0.41 9.07
C GLN A 55 -0.88 -0.90 7.68
N MET A 56 -0.62 -2.16 7.43
CA MET A 56 -0.79 -2.73 6.10
C MET A 56 -1.13 -4.22 6.19
N VAL A 57 -1.99 -4.68 5.30
CA VAL A 57 -2.22 -6.11 5.13
C VAL A 57 -1.00 -6.74 4.46
N CYS A 58 -0.71 -7.97 4.83
CA CYS A 58 0.38 -8.72 4.22
C CYS A 58 0.00 -10.18 3.96
N SER A 59 0.82 -10.88 3.17
CA SER A 59 0.80 -12.32 3.03
C SER A 59 2.20 -12.87 3.28
N THR A 60 2.35 -13.63 4.36
CA THR A 60 3.62 -14.21 4.79
C THR A 60 3.82 -15.61 4.23
N GLY A 61 4.91 -16.28 4.58
CA GLY A 61 5.27 -17.61 4.10
C GLY A 61 4.33 -18.71 4.55
N ALA A 62 3.96 -19.59 3.61
CA ALA A 62 3.24 -20.82 3.90
C ALA A 62 4.06 -21.72 4.83
N ASN A 63 3.36 -22.55 5.60
CA ASN A 63 3.97 -23.57 6.47
C ASN A 63 5.05 -23.03 7.44
N GLY A 64 4.95 -21.75 7.84
CA GLY A 64 5.89 -21.14 8.78
C GLY A 64 7.27 -20.81 8.20
N THR A 65 7.39 -20.68 6.88
CA THR A 65 8.65 -20.35 6.22
C THR A 65 9.11 -18.90 6.44
N THR A 66 8.23 -17.98 6.88
CA THR A 66 8.66 -16.67 7.36
C THR A 66 9.27 -16.81 8.75
N PRO A 67 10.57 -16.45 8.93
CA PRO A 67 11.25 -16.63 10.21
C PRO A 67 10.69 -15.68 11.26
N ARG A 68 10.50 -16.18 12.49
CA ARG A 68 10.15 -15.37 13.65
C ARG A 68 11.40 -14.87 14.36
N GLY A 69 11.33 -13.69 14.92
CA GLY A 69 12.44 -13.06 15.64
C GLY A 69 12.50 -11.56 15.44
N THR A 70 13.59 -10.98 15.92
CA THR A 70 13.88 -9.56 15.71
C THR A 70 15.08 -9.44 14.77
N PHE A 71 14.88 -8.71 13.71
CA PHE A 71 15.84 -8.49 12.61
C PHE A 71 16.11 -7.00 12.47
N ARG A 72 17.13 -6.68 11.67
CA ARG A 72 17.39 -5.31 11.20
C ARG A 72 17.41 -5.31 9.68
N LEU A 73 16.68 -4.38 9.06
CA LEU A 73 16.67 -4.24 7.61
C LEU A 73 18.09 -4.04 7.07
N GLN A 74 18.36 -4.57 5.90
CA GLN A 74 19.67 -4.53 5.26
C GLN A 74 19.55 -4.24 3.78
N LYS A 75 20.59 -3.62 3.22
CA LYS A 75 20.77 -3.49 1.78
C LYS A 75 22.01 -4.29 1.38
N SER A 76 21.80 -5.54 1.00
CA SER A 76 22.92 -6.44 0.65
C SER A 76 23.09 -6.65 -0.86
N ARG A 77 22.15 -6.19 -1.68
CA ARG A 77 22.20 -6.27 -3.15
C ARG A 77 21.93 -4.91 -3.76
N ALA A 78 22.52 -4.63 -4.92
CA ALA A 78 22.30 -3.37 -5.63
C ALA A 78 20.83 -3.13 -6.02
N ALA A 79 20.09 -4.22 -6.28
CA ALA A 79 18.68 -4.18 -6.65
C ALA A 79 17.73 -4.09 -5.45
N ASP A 80 18.22 -4.19 -4.19
CA ASP A 80 17.37 -3.98 -3.02
C ASP A 80 16.83 -2.54 -3.05
N ARG A 81 15.53 -2.36 -2.76
CA ARG A 81 14.78 -1.09 -2.83
C ARG A 81 14.59 -0.53 -4.24
N SER A 82 14.92 -1.30 -5.30
CA SER A 82 14.62 -0.89 -6.68
C SER A 82 13.11 -0.92 -6.96
N GLU A 83 12.67 -0.11 -7.90
CA GLU A 83 11.27 -0.11 -8.30
C GLU A 83 10.82 -1.47 -8.81
N TRP A 84 11.64 -2.12 -9.63
CA TRP A 84 11.39 -3.47 -10.13
C TRP A 84 12.55 -4.40 -9.86
N TYR A 85 12.23 -5.61 -9.42
CA TYR A 85 13.19 -6.68 -9.13
C TYR A 85 12.69 -8.02 -9.67
N PHE A 86 13.54 -8.71 -10.43
CA PHE A 86 13.23 -10.04 -10.93
C PHE A 86 13.69 -11.12 -9.96
N ILE A 87 12.75 -11.94 -9.50
CA ILE A 87 13.03 -13.11 -8.68
C ILE A 87 13.18 -14.32 -9.58
N GLY A 88 14.41 -14.61 -10.03
CA GLY A 88 14.68 -15.64 -11.02
C GLY A 88 14.21 -17.05 -10.61
N GLN A 89 14.25 -17.37 -9.31
CA GLN A 89 13.77 -18.66 -8.80
C GLN A 89 12.27 -18.89 -9.06
N TYR A 90 11.48 -17.82 -9.06
CA TYR A 90 10.02 -17.88 -9.21
C TYR A 90 9.54 -17.28 -10.54
N GLN A 91 10.46 -16.86 -11.40
CA GLN A 91 10.18 -16.26 -12.71
C GLN A 91 9.13 -15.15 -12.65
N CYS A 92 9.23 -14.28 -11.65
CA CYS A 92 8.31 -13.16 -11.46
C CYS A 92 9.04 -11.87 -11.13
N TYR A 93 8.37 -10.75 -11.40
CA TYR A 93 8.80 -9.43 -10.97
C TYR A 93 8.09 -9.03 -9.68
N VAL A 94 8.78 -8.24 -8.85
CA VAL A 94 8.21 -7.60 -7.66
C VAL A 94 8.71 -6.16 -7.59
N LYS A 95 8.01 -5.31 -6.83
CA LYS A 95 8.41 -3.91 -6.63
C LYS A 95 8.95 -3.71 -5.22
N TYR A 96 9.92 -2.81 -5.10
CA TYR A 96 10.47 -2.27 -3.86
C TYR A 96 10.93 -3.35 -2.85
N PRO A 97 11.75 -4.33 -3.26
CA PRO A 97 12.22 -5.37 -2.36
C PRO A 97 13.08 -4.75 -1.25
N THR A 98 12.67 -4.92 0.00
CA THR A 98 13.41 -4.46 1.17
C THR A 98 13.83 -5.66 2.01
N ARG A 99 15.14 -5.85 2.18
CA ARG A 99 15.69 -7.07 2.79
C ARG A 99 15.54 -7.08 4.30
N ILE A 100 14.90 -8.13 4.80
CA ILE A 100 14.79 -8.42 6.22
C ILE A 100 15.99 -9.24 6.67
N GLN A 101 16.19 -10.42 6.07
CA GLN A 101 17.33 -11.33 6.36
C GLN A 101 17.51 -12.34 5.21
N GLY A 102 18.73 -12.58 4.78
CA GLY A 102 19.04 -13.59 3.76
C GLY A 102 18.25 -13.36 2.48
N SER A 103 17.36 -14.28 2.12
CA SER A 103 16.44 -14.16 0.97
C SER A 103 15.04 -13.65 1.34
N ILE A 104 14.79 -13.37 2.60
CA ILE A 104 13.49 -12.91 3.08
C ILE A 104 13.40 -11.39 2.91
N LEU A 105 12.36 -10.95 2.19
CA LEU A 105 12.14 -9.56 1.80
C LEU A 105 10.73 -9.11 2.19
N PHE A 106 10.56 -7.81 2.42
CA PHE A 106 9.32 -7.13 2.10
C PHE A 106 9.32 -6.85 0.60
N HIS A 107 8.22 -7.04 -0.09
CA HIS A 107 8.06 -6.67 -1.49
C HIS A 107 6.57 -6.64 -1.88
N SER A 108 6.28 -6.09 -3.05
CA SER A 108 4.91 -6.10 -3.59
C SER A 108 4.40 -7.52 -3.86
N LEU A 109 3.14 -7.63 -4.27
CA LEU A 109 2.66 -8.84 -4.95
C LEU A 109 3.52 -9.14 -6.18
N PRO A 110 3.60 -10.41 -6.63
CA PRO A 110 4.32 -10.79 -7.84
C PRO A 110 3.57 -10.35 -9.11
N TYR A 111 4.33 -10.08 -10.16
CA TYR A 111 3.89 -9.71 -11.50
C TYR A 111 4.56 -10.62 -12.53
N ALA A 112 3.88 -10.92 -13.63
CA ALA A 112 4.46 -11.69 -14.71
C ALA A 112 5.50 -10.88 -15.51
N ASP A 113 5.33 -9.57 -15.61
CA ASP A 113 6.26 -8.63 -16.26
C ASP A 113 6.37 -7.32 -15.44
N LYS A 114 7.19 -6.36 -15.90
CA LYS A 114 7.30 -5.01 -15.35
C LYS A 114 6.10 -4.13 -15.74
N ASP A 115 4.93 -4.67 -15.56
CA ASP A 115 3.66 -4.06 -15.87
C ASP A 115 2.67 -4.32 -14.72
N MET A 116 2.01 -3.27 -14.25
CA MET A 116 1.07 -3.33 -13.13
C MET A 116 -0.15 -4.21 -13.44
N ASP A 117 -0.53 -4.30 -14.71
CA ASP A 117 -1.67 -5.11 -15.16
C ASP A 117 -1.37 -6.61 -15.16
N THR A 118 -0.10 -6.99 -15.00
CA THR A 118 0.36 -8.38 -14.96
C THR A 118 0.48 -8.95 -13.54
N VAL A 119 -0.17 -8.31 -12.55
CA VAL A 119 -0.19 -8.81 -11.17
C VAL A 119 -0.77 -10.23 -11.12
N ASP A 120 -0.13 -11.10 -10.34
CA ASP A 120 -0.61 -12.47 -10.13
C ASP A 120 -1.97 -12.47 -9.39
N PRO A 121 -3.07 -12.86 -10.04
CA PRO A 121 -4.41 -12.81 -9.43
C PRO A 121 -4.54 -13.79 -8.24
N GLN A 122 -3.79 -14.88 -8.23
CA GLN A 122 -3.78 -15.81 -7.09
C GLN A 122 -3.11 -15.15 -5.87
N ALA A 123 -2.00 -14.45 -6.07
CA ALA A 123 -1.35 -13.73 -4.99
C ALA A 123 -2.23 -12.57 -4.44
N VAL A 124 -3.04 -11.95 -5.29
CA VAL A 124 -4.05 -10.97 -4.88
C VAL A 124 -5.10 -11.62 -3.99
N SER A 125 -5.70 -12.74 -4.43
CA SER A 125 -6.69 -13.49 -3.63
C SER A 125 -6.13 -13.87 -2.26
N GLN A 126 -4.92 -14.44 -2.24
CA GLN A 126 -4.22 -14.83 -1.03
C GLN A 126 -4.00 -13.65 -0.06
N LEU A 127 -3.62 -12.48 -0.59
CA LEU A 127 -3.49 -11.27 0.22
C LEU A 127 -4.86 -10.85 0.79
N LEU A 128 -5.90 -10.81 -0.01
CA LEU A 128 -7.25 -10.42 0.42
C LEU A 128 -7.82 -11.37 1.48
N GLU A 129 -7.59 -12.66 1.35
CA GLU A 129 -8.09 -13.69 2.26
C GLU A 129 -7.24 -13.86 3.54
N GLY A 130 -6.08 -13.21 3.59
CA GLY A 130 -5.17 -13.33 4.75
C GLY A 130 -4.40 -14.65 4.77
N GLU A 131 -4.17 -15.24 3.62
CA GLU A 131 -3.44 -16.49 3.52
C GLU A 131 -1.94 -16.30 3.70
N ARG A 132 -1.31 -17.30 4.30
CA ARG A 132 0.14 -17.47 4.34
C ARG A 132 0.57 -18.22 3.09
N ALA A 133 0.98 -17.52 2.05
CA ALA A 133 1.11 -18.11 0.73
C ALA A 133 2.49 -17.94 0.07
N SER A 134 3.36 -17.09 0.63
CA SER A 134 4.70 -16.88 0.07
C SER A 134 5.65 -18.03 0.41
N HIS A 135 6.86 -18.01 -0.18
CA HIS A 135 7.95 -18.91 0.19
C HIS A 135 8.80 -18.42 1.37
N GLY A 136 8.32 -17.38 2.08
CA GLY A 136 8.96 -16.82 3.26
C GLY A 136 9.00 -15.30 3.28
N CYS A 137 8.93 -14.64 2.13
CA CYS A 137 8.86 -13.19 2.04
C CYS A 137 7.53 -12.65 2.62
N VAL A 138 7.53 -11.38 2.97
CA VAL A 138 6.33 -10.66 3.38
C VAL A 138 5.82 -9.86 2.18
N ARG A 139 4.77 -10.37 1.52
CA ARG A 139 4.12 -9.74 0.39
C ARG A 139 3.20 -8.63 0.87
N LEU A 140 3.23 -7.50 0.19
CA LEU A 140 2.47 -6.28 0.51
C LEU A 140 1.78 -5.77 -0.75
N GLN A 141 0.88 -4.82 -0.61
CA GLN A 141 0.52 -3.94 -1.72
C GLN A 141 1.76 -3.13 -2.13
N TRP A 142 1.87 -2.74 -3.41
CA TRP A 142 3.10 -2.14 -3.92
C TRP A 142 3.41 -0.77 -3.26
N GLN A 143 2.38 0.02 -2.94
CA GLN A 143 2.55 1.29 -2.23
C GLN A 143 3.10 1.10 -0.81
N ASP A 144 2.70 0.02 -0.15
CA ASP A 144 3.21 -0.33 1.18
C ASP A 144 4.66 -0.78 1.12
N ALA A 145 4.99 -1.58 0.10
CA ALA A 145 6.36 -1.98 -0.16
C ALA A 145 7.26 -0.77 -0.49
N GLN A 146 6.75 0.17 -1.30
CA GLN A 146 7.41 1.43 -1.62
C GLN A 146 7.64 2.26 -0.36
N TRP A 147 6.61 2.45 0.44
CA TRP A 147 6.70 3.24 1.66
C TRP A 147 7.78 2.68 2.61
N ILE A 148 7.83 1.36 2.82
CA ILE A 148 8.90 0.72 3.62
C ILE A 148 10.27 0.98 3.00
N ALA A 149 10.40 0.82 1.69
CA ALA A 149 11.67 1.01 1.00
C ALA A 149 12.21 2.45 1.12
N GLU A 150 11.31 3.44 1.13
CA GLU A 150 11.66 4.85 1.18
C GLU A 150 11.88 5.37 2.62
N ASN A 151 11.08 4.88 3.60
CA ASN A 151 11.03 5.44 4.95
C ASN A 151 11.74 4.58 6.00
N CYS A 152 11.98 3.30 5.73
CA CYS A 152 12.61 2.38 6.68
C CYS A 152 14.03 2.00 6.20
N PRO A 153 15.07 2.79 6.51
CA PRO A 153 16.44 2.56 6.03
C PRO A 153 17.07 1.30 6.66
N ASP A 154 18.28 1.00 6.21
CA ASP A 154 19.08 -0.08 6.79
C ASP A 154 19.26 0.13 8.29
N GLY A 155 19.15 -0.96 9.04
CA GLY A 155 19.18 -0.93 10.50
C GLY A 155 17.80 -0.78 11.15
N THR A 156 16.75 -0.43 10.42
CA THR A 156 15.38 -0.39 10.98
C THR A 156 15.02 -1.75 11.58
N GLU A 157 14.61 -1.74 12.86
CA GLU A 157 14.24 -2.94 13.57
C GLU A 157 12.92 -3.52 13.04
N THR A 158 12.93 -4.82 12.77
CA THR A 158 11.77 -5.56 12.28
C THR A 158 11.56 -6.78 13.16
N ARG A 159 10.43 -6.82 13.88
CA ARG A 159 10.00 -7.96 14.69
C ARG A 159 8.94 -8.75 13.94
N ILE A 160 9.16 -10.04 13.78
CA ILE A 160 8.20 -10.97 13.18
C ILE A 160 7.75 -11.96 14.25
N PHE A 161 6.45 -12.05 14.48
CA PHE A 161 5.89 -12.85 15.58
C PHE A 161 4.51 -13.42 15.21
N THR A 162 3.99 -14.29 16.06
CA THR A 162 2.62 -14.79 15.97
C THR A 162 1.81 -14.14 17.08
N GLY A 163 0.90 -13.24 16.71
CA GLY A 163 0.01 -12.57 17.65
C GLY A 163 -0.98 -13.53 18.28
N ALA A 164 -1.38 -13.22 19.52
CA ALA A 164 -2.39 -13.99 20.26
C ALA A 164 -3.79 -13.36 20.15
N ARG A 165 -3.88 -12.10 19.72
CA ARG A 165 -5.15 -11.38 19.57
C ARG A 165 -5.77 -11.66 18.21
N ASP A 166 -7.10 -11.71 18.16
CA ASP A 166 -7.83 -11.76 16.90
C ASP A 166 -7.79 -10.37 16.22
N GLY A 167 -7.09 -10.27 15.10
CA GLY A 167 -6.94 -9.05 14.31
C GLY A 167 -7.80 -9.03 13.04
N ARG A 168 -8.78 -9.94 12.89
CA ARG A 168 -9.60 -10.02 11.67
C ARG A 168 -10.37 -8.74 11.41
N ALA A 169 -10.95 -8.12 12.42
CA ALA A 169 -11.65 -6.86 12.29
C ALA A 169 -10.72 -5.74 11.78
N LEU A 170 -9.53 -5.61 12.39
CA LEU A 170 -8.51 -4.66 11.94
C LEU A 170 -8.09 -4.94 10.50
N ARG A 171 -7.85 -6.21 10.15
CA ARG A 171 -7.49 -6.58 8.78
C ARG A 171 -8.58 -6.19 7.79
N GLN A 172 -9.85 -6.40 8.13
CA GLN A 172 -10.97 -6.02 7.30
C GLN A 172 -11.00 -4.50 7.08
N LEU A 173 -10.84 -3.70 8.12
CA LEU A 173 -10.74 -2.24 8.01
C LEU A 173 -9.58 -1.80 7.10
N LEU A 174 -8.42 -2.46 7.19
CA LEU A 174 -7.27 -2.16 6.34
C LEU A 174 -7.52 -2.52 4.87
N LEU A 175 -8.32 -3.53 4.58
CA LEU A 175 -8.73 -3.88 3.23
C LEU A 175 -9.78 -2.93 2.67
N GLU A 176 -10.70 -2.45 3.48
CA GLU A 176 -11.79 -1.53 3.11
C GLU A 176 -11.32 -0.09 2.98
N GLY A 177 -10.24 0.27 3.67
CA GLY A 177 -9.69 1.62 3.66
C GLY A 177 -8.69 1.86 2.55
N SER A 178 -8.79 3.00 1.86
CA SER A 178 -7.63 3.59 1.18
C SER A 178 -6.68 4.09 2.27
N TYR A 179 -5.82 3.18 2.72
CA TYR A 179 -4.97 3.41 3.86
C TYR A 179 -3.79 4.32 3.48
N THR A 180 -3.89 5.58 3.82
CA THR A 180 -2.77 6.50 3.84
C THR A 180 -2.57 7.00 5.27
N ALA A 181 -1.97 6.21 6.14
CA ALA A 181 -1.42 6.73 7.39
C ALA A 181 -0.19 7.61 7.15
N ALA A 182 -0.03 8.12 5.92
CA ALA A 182 1.04 9.06 5.59
C ALA A 182 0.95 10.36 6.40
N ASP A 183 -0.21 10.68 6.97
CA ASP A 183 -0.47 11.96 7.62
C ASP A 183 -0.57 11.86 9.15
N GLY A 184 -0.15 10.75 9.76
CA GLY A 184 -0.23 10.61 11.21
C GLY A 184 -1.66 10.65 11.76
N ALA A 185 -2.64 10.32 10.92
CA ALA A 185 -4.03 10.22 11.32
C ALA A 185 -4.15 9.14 12.41
N ASP A 186 -4.72 9.52 13.53
CA ASP A 186 -4.95 8.66 14.67
C ASP A 186 -5.64 7.37 14.24
N TYR A 187 -5.06 6.22 14.61
CA TYR A 187 -5.68 4.92 14.42
C TYR A 187 -7.11 4.87 14.98
N GLU A 188 -7.40 5.65 16.02
CA GLU A 188 -8.75 5.79 16.59
C GLU A 188 -9.75 6.44 15.61
N ALA A 189 -9.28 7.22 14.64
CA ALA A 189 -10.15 7.76 13.59
C ALA A 189 -10.62 6.71 12.56
N PHE A 190 -9.98 5.53 12.53
CA PHE A 190 -10.36 4.41 11.65
C PHE A 190 -11.31 3.40 12.33
N THR A 191 -11.82 3.69 13.51
CA THR A 191 -12.81 2.84 14.19
C THR A 191 -14.22 2.99 13.61
N GLU A 192 -14.47 4.00 12.79
CA GLU A 192 -15.65 4.05 11.94
C GLU A 192 -15.42 3.15 10.73
N PRO A 193 -16.29 2.16 10.45
CA PRO A 193 -16.17 1.35 9.26
C PRO A 193 -16.24 2.25 8.03
N LEU A 194 -15.13 2.35 7.29
CA LEU A 194 -15.07 3.11 6.01
C LEU A 194 -16.03 2.53 4.97
N ARG A 195 -16.51 1.34 5.20
CA ARG A 195 -17.64 0.74 4.52
C ARG A 195 -18.90 1.08 5.28
N ASP A 196 -19.41 2.24 5.04
CA ASP A 196 -20.81 2.53 5.25
C ASP A 196 -21.56 1.93 4.05
N ALA A 197 -22.19 0.77 4.26
CA ALA A 197 -23.01 0.12 3.24
C ALA A 197 -24.15 1.07 2.79
N GLU A 198 -24.50 2.05 3.61
CA GLU A 198 -25.45 3.10 3.29
C GLU A 198 -24.88 4.13 2.28
N ASN A 199 -23.55 4.19 2.11
CA ASN A 199 -22.88 5.13 1.18
C ASN A 199 -22.56 4.54 -0.20
N GLY A 200 -23.06 3.35 -0.54
CA GLY A 200 -22.93 2.78 -1.88
C GLY A 200 -21.51 2.33 -2.27
N ALA A 201 -20.64 2.08 -1.29
CA ALA A 201 -19.36 1.46 -1.51
C ALA A 201 -19.52 -0.03 -1.81
N LEU A 202 -18.74 -0.57 -2.75
CA LEU A 202 -18.81 -1.96 -3.19
C LEU A 202 -17.50 -2.72 -2.88
N GLY A 203 -17.63 -3.96 -2.42
CA GLY A 203 -16.53 -4.84 -2.09
C GLY A 203 -16.93 -6.32 -2.13
N ARG A 204 -15.99 -7.22 -1.81
CA ARG A 204 -16.23 -8.66 -1.82
C ARG A 204 -17.42 -9.06 -0.95
N GLY A 205 -18.28 -9.90 -1.54
CA GLY A 205 -19.52 -10.36 -0.92
C GLY A 205 -20.74 -9.49 -1.23
N ASP A 206 -20.57 -8.32 -1.84
CA ASP A 206 -21.68 -7.55 -2.36
C ASP A 206 -22.22 -8.16 -3.64
N ALA A 207 -23.51 -7.98 -3.90
CA ALA A 207 -24.16 -8.46 -5.10
C ALA A 207 -25.29 -7.53 -5.52
N GLY A 208 -25.59 -7.52 -6.80
CA GLY A 208 -26.71 -6.74 -7.34
C GLY A 208 -26.38 -5.99 -8.63
N GLU A 209 -27.28 -5.11 -9.02
CA GLU A 209 -27.19 -4.36 -10.28
C GLU A 209 -25.98 -3.42 -10.30
N ASP A 210 -25.61 -2.83 -9.17
CA ASP A 210 -24.45 -1.93 -9.08
C ASP A 210 -23.14 -2.68 -9.32
N VAL A 211 -23.01 -3.91 -8.80
CA VAL A 211 -21.86 -4.78 -9.06
C VAL A 211 -21.82 -5.19 -10.52
N LEU A 212 -22.98 -5.55 -11.08
CA LEU A 212 -23.10 -5.91 -12.50
C LEU A 212 -22.69 -4.74 -13.41
N ALA A 213 -23.13 -3.53 -13.09
CA ALA A 213 -22.76 -2.32 -13.81
C ALA A 213 -21.25 -2.03 -13.71
N LEU A 214 -20.68 -2.21 -12.52
CA LEU A 214 -19.25 -2.08 -12.29
C LEU A 214 -18.43 -3.09 -13.12
N GLN A 215 -18.80 -4.38 -13.08
CA GLN A 215 -18.14 -5.43 -13.87
C GLN A 215 -18.21 -5.13 -15.37
N ASN A 216 -19.38 -4.71 -15.86
CA ASN A 216 -19.56 -4.36 -17.26
C ASN A 216 -18.65 -3.18 -17.66
N ARG A 217 -18.58 -2.14 -16.82
CA ARG A 217 -17.75 -0.96 -17.10
C ARG A 217 -16.28 -1.28 -17.08
N LEU A 218 -15.81 -2.03 -16.07
CA LEU A 218 -14.42 -2.51 -15.98
C LEU A 218 -14.09 -3.43 -17.17
N GLY A 219 -15.04 -4.22 -17.68
CA GLY A 219 -14.88 -5.04 -18.87
C GLY A 219 -14.67 -4.20 -20.13
N LEU A 220 -15.50 -3.15 -20.31
CA LEU A 220 -15.37 -2.21 -21.46
C LEU A 220 -14.02 -1.48 -21.43
N MET A 221 -13.46 -1.23 -20.26
CA MET A 221 -12.15 -0.59 -20.06
C MET A 221 -10.98 -1.58 -20.13
N GLY A 222 -11.23 -2.89 -20.26
CA GLY A 222 -10.22 -3.93 -20.36
C GLY A 222 -9.63 -4.42 -19.03
N TYR A 223 -10.20 -4.04 -17.89
CA TYR A 223 -9.73 -4.48 -16.57
C TYR A 223 -10.40 -5.77 -16.08
N PHE A 224 -11.59 -6.12 -16.60
CA PHE A 224 -12.35 -7.31 -16.20
C PHE A 224 -12.62 -8.23 -17.39
N GLU A 225 -12.22 -9.50 -17.27
CA GLU A 225 -12.39 -10.51 -18.31
C GLU A 225 -13.33 -11.67 -17.87
N GLY A 226 -13.89 -11.57 -16.65
CA GLY A 226 -14.77 -12.58 -16.08
C GLY A 226 -16.21 -12.51 -16.61
N PRO A 227 -17.06 -13.50 -16.25
CA PRO A 227 -18.49 -13.43 -16.52
C PRO A 227 -19.15 -12.31 -15.70
N LEU A 228 -20.12 -11.61 -16.30
CA LEU A 228 -20.90 -10.57 -15.64
C LEU A 228 -21.94 -11.23 -14.72
N THR A 229 -21.55 -11.50 -13.47
CA THR A 229 -22.38 -12.26 -12.51
C THR A 229 -23.22 -11.37 -11.63
N GLY A 230 -22.84 -10.09 -11.47
CA GLY A 230 -23.42 -9.23 -10.45
C GLY A 230 -22.99 -9.60 -9.02
N GLU A 231 -22.02 -10.50 -8.83
CA GLU A 231 -21.42 -10.84 -7.55
C GLU A 231 -20.02 -10.24 -7.47
N TYR A 232 -19.71 -9.48 -6.42
CA TYR A 232 -18.38 -8.93 -6.19
C TYR A 232 -17.45 -10.01 -5.66
N ASP A 233 -16.93 -10.79 -6.57
CA ASP A 233 -16.02 -11.90 -6.31
C ASP A 233 -14.53 -11.46 -6.35
N THR A 234 -13.63 -12.42 -6.25
CA THR A 234 -12.18 -12.16 -6.35
C THR A 234 -11.79 -11.60 -7.71
N ALA A 235 -12.43 -12.03 -8.81
CA ALA A 235 -12.12 -11.52 -10.14
C ALA A 235 -12.49 -10.04 -10.26
N THR A 236 -13.62 -9.65 -9.70
CA THR A 236 -14.06 -8.26 -9.62
C THR A 236 -13.09 -7.43 -8.77
N ALA A 237 -12.66 -7.93 -7.61
CA ALA A 237 -11.68 -7.25 -6.76
C ALA A 237 -10.34 -7.04 -7.49
N VAL A 238 -9.86 -8.05 -8.23
CA VAL A 238 -8.63 -7.93 -9.06
C VAL A 238 -8.79 -6.86 -10.13
N ALA A 239 -9.92 -6.82 -10.82
CA ALA A 239 -10.19 -5.82 -11.84
C ALA A 239 -10.18 -4.39 -11.26
N VAL A 240 -10.81 -4.22 -10.10
CA VAL A 240 -10.79 -2.94 -9.36
C VAL A 240 -9.36 -2.57 -8.96
N MET A 241 -8.56 -3.51 -8.45
CA MET A 241 -7.15 -3.24 -8.10
C MET A 241 -6.33 -2.82 -9.31
N ARG A 242 -6.52 -3.45 -10.47
CA ARG A 242 -5.84 -3.06 -11.71
C ARG A 242 -6.23 -1.64 -12.13
N TRP A 243 -7.51 -1.32 -12.12
CA TRP A 243 -7.98 0.04 -12.41
C TRP A 243 -7.43 1.05 -11.40
N GLN A 244 -7.50 0.78 -10.11
CA GLN A 244 -6.93 1.64 -9.05
C GLN A 244 -5.44 1.90 -9.30
N SER A 245 -4.67 0.86 -9.61
CA SER A 245 -3.24 0.98 -9.93
C SER A 245 -3.00 1.87 -11.15
N ALA A 246 -3.77 1.69 -12.23
CA ALA A 246 -3.67 2.50 -13.44
C ALA A 246 -3.99 3.98 -13.18
N GLN A 247 -4.87 4.25 -12.19
CA GLN A 247 -5.20 5.61 -11.75
C GLN A 247 -4.23 6.18 -10.71
N GLY A 248 -3.16 5.45 -10.35
CA GLY A 248 -2.22 5.85 -9.30
C GLY A 248 -2.82 5.79 -7.88
N LEU A 249 -3.95 5.12 -7.71
CA LEU A 249 -4.61 4.90 -6.42
C LEU A 249 -4.04 3.65 -5.72
N SER A 250 -4.28 3.55 -4.40
CA SER A 250 -4.00 2.31 -3.68
C SER A 250 -4.88 1.18 -4.20
N PRO A 251 -4.32 0.02 -4.63
CA PRO A 251 -5.09 -1.09 -5.17
C PRO A 251 -5.69 -1.92 -4.03
N THR A 252 -6.73 -1.41 -3.42
CA THR A 252 -7.41 -2.04 -2.28
C THR A 252 -8.32 -3.20 -2.68
N GLY A 253 -8.74 -3.27 -3.93
CA GLY A 253 -9.74 -4.22 -4.40
C GLY A 253 -11.15 -3.95 -3.88
N PHE A 254 -11.35 -2.81 -3.28
CA PHE A 254 -12.60 -2.26 -2.76
C PHE A 254 -12.83 -0.90 -3.43
N ILE A 255 -14.07 -0.56 -3.78
CA ILE A 255 -14.36 0.65 -4.53
C ILE A 255 -15.28 1.59 -3.78
N THR A 256 -14.83 2.84 -3.58
CA THR A 256 -15.60 3.88 -2.93
C THR A 256 -16.66 4.48 -3.89
N PRO A 257 -17.73 5.13 -3.38
CA PRO A 257 -18.71 5.80 -4.22
C PRO A 257 -18.10 6.83 -5.19
N THR A 258 -17.07 7.56 -4.74
CA THR A 258 -16.34 8.51 -5.60
C THR A 258 -15.61 7.80 -6.74
N GLN A 259 -15.00 6.65 -6.46
CA GLN A 259 -14.33 5.84 -7.47
C GLN A 259 -15.33 5.18 -8.43
N VAL A 260 -16.47 4.71 -7.93
CA VAL A 260 -17.58 4.23 -8.79
C VAL A 260 -18.03 5.34 -9.75
N GLY A 261 -18.29 6.54 -9.24
CA GLY A 261 -18.64 7.69 -10.07
C GLY A 261 -17.60 7.99 -11.15
N ARG A 262 -16.32 7.85 -10.84
CA ARG A 262 -15.21 8.04 -11.79
C ARG A 262 -15.20 6.96 -12.87
N ILE A 263 -15.28 5.68 -12.49
CA ILE A 263 -15.37 4.56 -13.43
C ILE A 263 -16.57 4.70 -14.37
N MET A 264 -17.71 5.12 -13.86
CA MET A 264 -18.93 5.27 -14.67
C MET A 264 -18.87 6.47 -15.62
N ALA A 265 -17.98 7.44 -15.37
CA ALA A 265 -17.82 8.63 -16.21
C ALA A 265 -16.78 8.45 -17.34
N GLU A 266 -15.90 7.48 -17.25
CA GLU A 266 -14.88 7.15 -18.27
C GLU A 266 -15.53 6.36 -19.43
#